data_0d18fb5eb652cedf3fbe4ac5506fda1e
#
_entry.id   0d18fb5eb652cedf3fbe4ac5506fda1e
#
_cell.length_a   1.000
_cell.length_b   1.000
_cell.length_c   1.000
_cell.angle_alpha   90.00
_cell.angle_beta   90.00
_cell.angle_gamma   90.00
#
_symmetry.space_group_name_H-M   'P 1'
#
loop_
_entity.id
_entity.type
_entity.pdbx_description
1 polymer ?
#
loop_
_entity_poly.entity_id
_entity_poly.type
_entity_poly.pdbx_seq_one_letter_code
_entity_poly.pdbx_strand_id
1 'polypeptide(L)'
;MDAHATRFMEHALELARKGLGLASPNPMVGCILVREGQIVGEGFHEYEKRDHAEIVALKSAGEKARGSTMYVTLEPCNHTSRTGPCTEAIIAAGVQRVVAATEDPNPVNSGSGFDRLRAAGIEVFTGAGEDESRDLNEAFACWIRTKKPFVTLKSALTLDGQLALPPERSKSHGRSSKKKLSNWITSEESRAEVHRMRHAADAVLTGIGTVKIDDPLLTDRSGLPRRRPLLRVILDWGLTISPYSRIVQSAENDVLVFAQQHANTRRIRTLEKAGVEVVRAASRNGQIHLEAVLAELGRREILSVLLEAGPTLNGSALLAGIVQKLFLFYAPKISGEARVPFAIAPNLKLPPLQKNRTQSFGPDIAIEAYLEDVYR
;
A
#
# COMPACT_ATOMS: atom_id res chain seq x y z
N MET A 1 12.84 -3.04 -28.01
CA MET A 1 13.71 -3.65 -26.98
C MET A 1 13.90 -5.11 -27.30
N ASP A 2 15.09 -5.66 -27.05
CA ASP A 2 15.42 -7.06 -27.27
C ASP A 2 14.67 -7.93 -26.22
N ALA A 3 14.19 -9.12 -26.61
CA ALA A 3 13.50 -10.08 -25.73
C ALA A 3 14.33 -10.46 -24.49
N HIS A 4 15.66 -10.43 -24.61
CA HIS A 4 16.57 -10.66 -23.49
C HIS A 4 16.52 -9.53 -22.44
N ALA A 5 16.40 -8.27 -22.86
CA ALA A 5 16.31 -7.14 -21.94
C ALA A 5 15.03 -7.18 -21.11
N THR A 6 13.90 -7.59 -21.72
CA THR A 6 12.63 -7.78 -21.03
C THR A 6 12.74 -8.84 -19.93
N ARG A 7 13.30 -10.02 -20.24
CA ARG A 7 13.46 -11.10 -19.27
C ARG A 7 14.34 -10.72 -18.07
N PHE A 8 15.42 -9.98 -18.30
CA PHE A 8 16.30 -9.55 -17.23
C PHE A 8 15.63 -8.49 -16.33
N MET A 9 14.84 -7.59 -16.91
CA MET A 9 14.08 -6.63 -16.14
C MET A 9 12.95 -7.28 -15.35
N GLU A 10 12.27 -8.28 -15.91
CA GLU A 10 11.28 -9.11 -15.17
C GLU A 10 11.91 -9.72 -13.91
N HIS A 11 13.12 -10.27 -14.02
CA HIS A 11 13.83 -10.82 -12.85
C HIS A 11 14.18 -9.73 -11.84
N ALA A 12 14.62 -8.54 -12.27
CA ALA A 12 14.84 -7.42 -11.36
C ALA A 12 13.54 -6.98 -10.65
N LEU A 13 12.40 -6.99 -11.34
CA LEU A 13 11.09 -6.70 -10.77
C LEU A 13 10.65 -7.79 -9.74
N GLU A 14 10.96 -9.06 -10.00
CA GLU A 14 10.73 -10.14 -9.03
C GLU A 14 11.56 -9.92 -7.75
N LEU A 15 12.81 -9.50 -7.89
CA LEU A 15 13.64 -9.13 -6.75
C LEU A 15 13.07 -7.92 -6.00
N ALA A 16 12.61 -6.88 -6.71
CA ALA A 16 11.99 -5.72 -6.09
C ALA A 16 10.78 -6.09 -5.23
N ARG A 17 9.93 -7.04 -5.68
CA ARG A 17 8.78 -7.54 -4.92
C ARG A 17 9.15 -8.19 -3.60
N LYS A 18 10.37 -8.74 -3.45
CA LYS A 18 10.87 -9.25 -2.16
C LYS A 18 11.04 -8.16 -1.10
N GLY A 19 11.10 -6.88 -1.52
CA GLY A 19 11.10 -5.71 -0.64
C GLY A 19 9.75 -5.38 -0.01
N LEU A 20 8.66 -6.07 -0.40
CA LEU A 20 7.33 -5.84 0.14
C LEU A 20 7.30 -6.04 1.66
N GLY A 21 6.80 -5.04 2.39
CA GLY A 21 6.82 -5.00 3.85
C GLY A 21 8.19 -4.70 4.48
N LEU A 22 9.28 -4.71 3.71
CA LEU A 22 10.66 -4.53 4.19
C LEU A 22 11.32 -3.21 3.75
N ALA A 23 10.92 -2.66 2.60
CA ALA A 23 11.55 -1.46 2.02
C ALA A 23 11.02 -0.14 2.59
N SER A 24 9.72 -0.04 2.93
CA SER A 24 9.10 1.21 3.40
C SER A 24 9.86 1.87 4.56
N PRO A 25 10.10 3.21 4.55
CA PRO A 25 9.55 4.24 3.65
C PRO A 25 10.34 4.46 2.34
N ASN A 26 11.29 3.60 2.01
CA ASN A 26 12.02 3.63 0.75
C ASN A 26 11.27 2.87 -0.36
N PRO A 27 11.57 3.13 -1.64
CA PRO A 27 10.97 2.40 -2.73
C PRO A 27 11.43 0.93 -2.76
N MET A 28 10.60 0.06 -3.30
CA MET A 28 10.95 -1.32 -3.62
C MET A 28 11.78 -1.33 -4.89
N VAL A 29 13.06 -1.66 -4.76
CA VAL A 29 14.01 -1.69 -5.88
C VAL A 29 14.68 -3.05 -5.95
N GLY A 30 14.78 -3.57 -7.18
CA GLY A 30 15.54 -4.76 -7.52
C GLY A 30 16.59 -4.44 -8.58
N CYS A 31 17.71 -5.11 -8.51
CA CYS A 31 18.84 -4.90 -9.40
C CYS A 31 19.54 -6.22 -9.72
N ILE A 32 19.89 -6.40 -11.00
CA ILE A 32 20.78 -7.49 -11.43
C ILE A 32 21.92 -6.96 -12.30
N LEU A 33 23.03 -7.66 -12.28
CA LEU A 33 24.17 -7.44 -13.18
C LEU A 33 24.30 -8.63 -14.10
N VAL A 34 24.40 -8.35 -15.39
CA VAL A 34 24.49 -9.37 -16.44
C VAL A 34 25.79 -9.18 -17.22
N ARG A 35 26.56 -10.25 -17.37
CA ARG A 35 27.76 -10.30 -18.18
C ARG A 35 27.73 -11.54 -19.07
N GLU A 36 27.98 -11.37 -20.37
CA GLU A 36 27.98 -12.49 -21.33
C GLU A 36 26.68 -13.33 -21.28
N GLY A 37 25.52 -12.66 -21.08
CA GLY A 37 24.19 -13.29 -20.99
C GLY A 37 23.90 -14.03 -19.68
N GLN A 38 24.82 -13.98 -18.70
CA GLN A 38 24.63 -14.61 -17.40
C GLN A 38 24.47 -13.57 -16.29
N ILE A 39 23.58 -13.84 -15.33
CA ILE A 39 23.46 -13.04 -14.10
C ILE A 39 24.70 -13.31 -13.24
N VAL A 40 25.45 -12.27 -12.93
CA VAL A 40 26.68 -12.32 -12.13
C VAL A 40 26.54 -11.69 -10.76
N GLY A 41 25.45 -10.95 -10.53
CA GLY A 41 25.12 -10.35 -9.25
C GLY A 41 23.66 -9.94 -9.22
N GLU A 42 23.03 -10.02 -8.05
CA GLU A 42 21.65 -9.63 -7.84
C GLU A 42 21.44 -9.04 -6.45
N GLY A 43 20.43 -8.19 -6.30
CA GLY A 43 20.11 -7.56 -5.05
C GLY A 43 18.73 -6.89 -5.05
N PHE A 44 18.18 -6.71 -3.87
CA PHE A 44 16.99 -5.90 -3.64
C PHE A 44 17.16 -5.08 -2.36
N HIS A 45 16.36 -4.01 -2.24
CA HIS A 45 16.46 -3.11 -1.12
C HIS A 45 15.64 -3.57 0.08
N GLU A 46 16.30 -3.60 1.25
CA GLU A 46 15.69 -3.74 2.57
C GLU A 46 16.12 -2.54 3.44
N TYR A 47 15.15 -1.82 4.00
CA TYR A 47 15.44 -0.59 4.74
C TYR A 47 16.44 -0.77 5.90
N GLU A 48 16.33 -1.85 6.67
CA GLU A 48 17.20 -2.12 7.81
C GLU A 48 18.63 -2.48 7.41
N LYS A 49 18.82 -3.09 6.23
CA LYS A 49 20.13 -3.42 5.69
C LYS A 49 20.87 -2.22 5.10
N ARG A 50 20.19 -1.07 4.94
CA ARG A 50 20.68 0.23 4.44
C ARG A 50 21.12 0.25 2.99
N ASP A 51 21.81 -0.80 2.49
CA ASP A 51 22.29 -0.86 1.12
C ASP A 51 21.12 -0.80 0.13
N HIS A 52 21.27 0.01 -0.91
CA HIS A 52 20.36 0.01 -2.04
C HIS A 52 20.57 -1.24 -2.90
N ALA A 53 19.58 -1.60 -3.72
CA ALA A 53 19.60 -2.81 -4.53
C ALA A 53 20.85 -2.90 -5.42
N GLU A 54 21.28 -1.76 -5.98
CA GLU A 54 22.48 -1.64 -6.81
C GLU A 54 23.74 -2.02 -6.02
N ILE A 55 23.86 -1.52 -4.80
CA ILE A 55 25.01 -1.81 -3.93
C ILE A 55 25.04 -3.29 -3.55
N VAL A 56 23.87 -3.88 -3.25
CA VAL A 56 23.76 -5.32 -2.95
C VAL A 56 24.19 -6.14 -4.17
N ALA A 57 23.69 -5.79 -5.37
CA ALA A 57 24.03 -6.47 -6.61
C ALA A 57 25.52 -6.34 -6.98
N LEU A 58 26.09 -5.13 -6.81
CA LEU A 58 27.52 -4.89 -7.04
C LEU A 58 28.42 -5.72 -6.09
N LYS A 59 28.07 -5.77 -4.81
CA LYS A 59 28.77 -6.61 -3.82
C LYS A 59 28.68 -8.11 -4.17
N SER A 60 27.50 -8.56 -4.64
CA SER A 60 27.28 -9.93 -5.07
C SER A 60 28.11 -10.30 -6.32
N ALA A 61 28.24 -9.36 -7.28
CA ALA A 61 29.00 -9.57 -8.51
C ALA A 61 30.53 -9.54 -8.30
N GLY A 62 31.00 -8.73 -7.35
CA GLY A 62 32.43 -8.48 -7.15
C GLY A 62 33.10 -7.97 -8.43
N GLU A 63 34.24 -8.53 -8.79
CA GLU A 63 35.00 -8.12 -9.99
C GLU A 63 34.28 -8.38 -11.31
N LYS A 64 33.27 -9.28 -11.33
CA LYS A 64 32.47 -9.54 -12.53
C LYS A 64 31.54 -8.36 -12.89
N ALA A 65 31.38 -7.37 -12.01
CA ALA A 65 30.62 -6.15 -12.29
C ALA A 65 31.25 -5.33 -13.42
N ARG A 66 32.57 -5.39 -13.58
CA ARG A 66 33.27 -4.65 -14.65
C ARG A 66 32.85 -5.15 -16.03
N GLY A 67 32.42 -4.21 -16.89
CA GLY A 67 31.96 -4.50 -18.25
C GLY A 67 30.59 -5.16 -18.33
N SER A 68 29.84 -5.28 -17.20
CA SER A 68 28.49 -5.82 -17.17
C SER A 68 27.44 -4.80 -17.61
N THR A 69 26.22 -5.30 -17.88
CA THR A 69 25.00 -4.51 -17.99
C THR A 69 24.20 -4.63 -16.69
N MET A 70 23.87 -3.52 -16.06
CA MET A 70 22.99 -3.44 -14.91
C MET A 70 21.53 -3.26 -15.36
N TYR A 71 20.62 -4.08 -14.85
CA TYR A 71 19.18 -3.88 -14.94
C TYR A 71 18.66 -3.52 -13.56
N VAL A 72 18.00 -2.37 -13.43
CA VAL A 72 17.50 -1.85 -12.15
C VAL A 72 16.09 -1.30 -12.34
N THR A 73 15.22 -1.56 -11.36
CA THR A 73 13.80 -1.19 -11.49
C THR A 73 13.52 0.30 -11.30
N LEU A 74 14.49 1.06 -10.76
CA LEU A 74 14.37 2.51 -10.53
C LEU A 74 15.68 3.19 -10.87
N GLU A 75 15.63 4.48 -11.26
CA GLU A 75 16.81 5.31 -11.47
C GLU A 75 17.77 5.27 -10.28
N PRO A 76 19.07 4.96 -10.48
CA PRO A 76 20.08 4.99 -9.42
C PRO A 76 20.23 6.38 -8.80
N CYS A 77 20.24 6.45 -7.48
CA CYS A 77 20.33 7.73 -6.77
C CYS A 77 21.67 8.45 -6.99
N ASN A 78 21.61 9.79 -7.12
CA ASN A 78 22.76 10.68 -7.31
C ASN A 78 22.94 11.68 -6.15
N HIS A 79 22.37 11.39 -5.00
CA HIS A 79 22.53 12.23 -3.81
C HIS A 79 23.00 11.39 -2.61
N THR A 80 23.69 12.01 -1.69
CA THR A 80 24.07 11.40 -0.42
C THR A 80 22.90 11.49 0.55
N SER A 81 22.45 10.31 1.04
CA SER A 81 21.46 10.21 2.09
C SER A 81 22.03 9.43 3.27
N ARG A 82 21.45 8.27 3.61
CA ARG A 82 21.99 7.33 4.61
C ARG A 82 23.23 6.58 4.11
N THR A 83 23.41 6.51 2.80
CA THR A 83 24.53 5.91 2.06
C THR A 83 25.02 6.89 1.00
N GLY A 84 26.19 6.63 0.43
CA GLY A 84 26.68 7.39 -0.72
C GLY A 84 25.83 7.14 -1.98
N PRO A 85 25.99 7.99 -3.04
CA PRO A 85 25.24 7.85 -4.29
C PRO A 85 25.51 6.50 -4.97
N CYS A 86 24.46 5.81 -5.43
CA CYS A 86 24.61 4.58 -6.19
C CYS A 86 25.31 4.81 -7.53
N THR A 87 25.12 5.99 -8.15
CA THR A 87 25.82 6.36 -9.38
C THR A 87 27.33 6.28 -9.25
N GLU A 88 27.91 6.76 -8.15
CA GLU A 88 29.36 6.72 -7.94
C GLU A 88 29.86 5.27 -7.75
N ALA A 89 29.12 4.43 -7.07
CA ALA A 89 29.45 3.02 -6.90
C ALA A 89 29.39 2.26 -8.24
N ILE A 90 28.39 2.54 -9.08
CA ILE A 90 28.22 1.96 -10.42
C ILE A 90 29.41 2.36 -11.32
N ILE A 91 29.79 3.63 -11.30
CA ILE A 91 30.94 4.15 -12.07
C ILE A 91 32.23 3.49 -11.60
N ALA A 92 32.49 3.45 -10.29
CA ALA A 92 33.69 2.84 -9.72
C ALA A 92 33.81 1.34 -10.03
N ALA A 93 32.68 0.62 -10.07
CA ALA A 93 32.65 -0.79 -10.43
C ALA A 93 32.92 -1.06 -11.90
N GLY A 94 32.88 -0.02 -12.77
CA GLY A 94 33.14 -0.14 -14.20
C GLY A 94 32.02 -0.84 -14.96
N VAL A 95 30.78 -0.67 -14.52
CA VAL A 95 29.58 -1.08 -15.27
C VAL A 95 29.55 -0.34 -16.61
N GLN A 96 29.27 -1.06 -17.70
CA GLN A 96 29.30 -0.47 -19.05
C GLN A 96 27.95 0.10 -19.48
N ARG A 97 26.85 -0.51 -19.04
CA ARG A 97 25.49 -0.16 -19.45
C ARG A 97 24.53 -0.26 -18.26
N VAL A 98 23.59 0.68 -18.20
CA VAL A 98 22.48 0.66 -17.24
C VAL A 98 21.16 0.68 -18.02
N VAL A 99 20.29 -0.28 -17.71
CA VAL A 99 18.91 -0.34 -18.18
C VAL A 99 18.02 -0.15 -16.94
N ALA A 100 17.37 1.00 -16.84
CA ALA A 100 16.45 1.31 -15.75
C ALA A 100 14.99 1.19 -16.20
N ALA A 101 14.11 0.68 -15.35
CA ALA A 101 12.70 0.58 -15.69
C ALA A 101 12.06 1.98 -15.78
N THR A 102 12.25 2.81 -14.77
CA THR A 102 11.65 4.14 -14.71
C THR A 102 12.57 5.16 -14.03
N GLU A 103 12.29 6.42 -14.29
CA GLU A 103 12.90 7.57 -13.61
C GLU A 103 12.43 7.65 -12.15
N ASP A 104 13.26 8.19 -11.26
CA ASP A 104 12.90 8.36 -9.84
C ASP A 104 11.80 9.43 -9.70
N PRO A 105 10.64 9.10 -9.10
CA PRO A 105 9.60 10.08 -8.83
C PRO A 105 9.98 11.17 -7.82
N ASN A 106 11.12 11.01 -7.13
CA ASN A 106 11.65 12.01 -6.21
C ASN A 106 12.20 13.21 -6.98
N PRO A 107 11.62 14.43 -6.86
CA PRO A 107 12.07 15.60 -7.61
C PRO A 107 13.55 15.98 -7.39
N VAL A 108 14.14 15.54 -6.27
CA VAL A 108 15.56 15.80 -5.96
C VAL A 108 16.49 14.93 -6.81
N ASN A 109 16.03 13.75 -7.24
CA ASN A 109 16.86 12.79 -7.99
C ASN A 109 16.50 12.73 -9.47
N SER A 110 15.24 12.90 -9.82
CA SER A 110 14.62 12.75 -11.15
C SER A 110 15.55 13.21 -12.31
N GLY A 111 16.02 12.25 -13.10
CA GLY A 111 16.93 12.45 -14.24
C GLY A 111 18.41 12.66 -13.88
N SER A 112 18.74 13.12 -12.68
CA SER A 112 20.10 13.48 -12.30
C SER A 112 21.05 12.28 -12.22
N GLY A 113 20.52 11.10 -11.83
CA GLY A 113 21.26 9.86 -11.83
C GLY A 113 21.63 9.40 -13.23
N PHE A 114 20.70 9.48 -14.16
CA PHE A 114 20.95 9.16 -15.57
C PHE A 114 22.00 10.09 -16.20
N ASP A 115 21.88 11.38 -15.94
CA ASP A 115 22.83 12.36 -16.47
C ASP A 115 24.24 12.15 -15.91
N ARG A 116 24.35 11.83 -14.63
CA ARG A 116 25.64 11.51 -13.98
C ARG A 116 26.30 10.27 -14.60
N LEU A 117 25.51 9.21 -14.85
CA LEU A 117 26.01 7.98 -15.48
C LEU A 117 26.46 8.21 -16.92
N ARG A 118 25.65 8.94 -17.71
CA ARG A 118 26.01 9.32 -19.11
C ARG A 118 27.28 10.16 -19.17
N ALA A 119 27.42 11.13 -18.26
CA ALA A 119 28.62 11.96 -18.17
C ALA A 119 29.89 11.16 -17.84
N ALA A 120 29.75 9.98 -17.20
CA ALA A 120 30.83 9.05 -16.95
C ALA A 120 31.08 8.04 -18.09
N GLY A 121 30.37 8.16 -19.23
CA GLY A 121 30.50 7.30 -20.39
C GLY A 121 29.72 5.98 -20.31
N ILE A 122 28.80 5.83 -19.35
CA ILE A 122 27.94 4.66 -19.24
C ILE A 122 26.72 4.82 -20.15
N GLU A 123 26.42 3.81 -20.96
CA GLU A 123 25.19 3.77 -21.75
C GLU A 123 23.95 3.62 -20.86
N VAL A 124 22.95 4.51 -21.01
CA VAL A 124 21.73 4.49 -20.21
C VAL A 124 20.49 4.35 -21.08
N PHE A 125 19.72 3.29 -20.83
CA PHE A 125 18.41 3.02 -21.44
C PHE A 125 17.32 3.00 -20.38
N THR A 126 16.10 3.39 -20.77
CA THR A 126 14.94 3.45 -19.86
C THR A 126 13.69 2.87 -20.49
N GLY A 127 12.69 2.54 -19.70
CA GLY A 127 11.34 2.16 -20.12
C GLY A 127 11.07 0.64 -20.17
N ALA A 128 12.07 -0.21 -19.91
CA ALA A 128 11.83 -1.65 -19.79
C ALA A 128 11.12 -1.99 -18.48
N GLY A 129 9.86 -2.48 -18.52
CA GLY A 129 9.08 -2.78 -17.31
C GLY A 129 8.65 -1.53 -16.53
N GLU A 130 8.44 -0.40 -17.24
CA GLU A 130 8.11 0.87 -16.61
C GLU A 130 6.80 0.84 -15.84
N ASP A 131 5.74 0.29 -16.44
CA ASP A 131 4.42 0.23 -15.82
C ASP A 131 4.44 -0.64 -14.55
N GLU A 132 5.10 -1.79 -14.58
CA GLU A 132 5.23 -2.68 -13.42
C GLU A 132 6.07 -2.05 -12.31
N SER A 133 7.13 -1.33 -12.65
CA SER A 133 7.96 -0.62 -11.66
C SER A 133 7.19 0.54 -11.00
N ARG A 134 6.42 1.28 -11.79
CA ARG A 134 5.54 2.35 -11.30
C ARG A 134 4.45 1.80 -10.39
N ASP A 135 3.79 0.72 -10.77
CA ASP A 135 2.77 0.07 -9.95
C ASP A 135 3.34 -0.43 -8.60
N LEU A 136 4.57 -0.96 -8.58
CA LEU A 136 5.25 -1.36 -7.34
C LEU A 136 5.52 -0.18 -6.40
N ASN A 137 5.80 1.00 -6.96
CA ASN A 137 6.27 2.16 -6.21
C ASN A 137 5.27 3.32 -6.15
N GLU A 138 3.98 3.08 -6.46
CA GLU A 138 2.94 4.12 -6.47
C GLU A 138 2.80 4.83 -5.11
N ALA A 139 2.92 4.08 -4.01
CA ALA A 139 2.85 4.64 -2.67
C ALA A 139 4.05 5.55 -2.36
N PHE A 140 5.26 5.14 -2.76
CA PHE A 140 6.45 5.96 -2.64
C PHE A 140 6.33 7.22 -3.50
N ALA A 141 5.91 7.10 -4.76
CA ALA A 141 5.74 8.21 -5.69
C ALA A 141 4.74 9.25 -5.15
N CYS A 142 3.61 8.81 -4.62
CA CYS A 142 2.63 9.67 -3.98
C CYS A 142 3.24 10.42 -2.79
N TRP A 143 3.85 9.68 -1.86
CA TRP A 143 4.36 10.26 -0.61
C TRP A 143 5.57 11.19 -0.83
N ILE A 144 6.51 10.82 -1.70
CA ILE A 144 7.71 11.65 -1.91
C ILE A 144 7.36 13.01 -2.50
N ARG A 145 6.33 13.08 -3.35
CA ARG A 145 5.86 14.29 -4.02
C ARG A 145 4.87 15.11 -3.19
N THR A 146 3.96 14.45 -2.46
CA THR A 146 2.85 15.12 -1.76
C THR A 146 2.99 15.16 -0.24
N LYS A 147 3.88 14.35 0.31
CA LYS A 147 4.01 14.07 1.75
C LYS A 147 2.73 13.50 2.39
N LYS A 148 1.83 12.95 1.58
CA LYS A 148 0.63 12.23 2.01
C LYS A 148 0.71 10.77 1.54
N PRO A 149 0.12 9.82 2.29
CA PRO A 149 0.09 8.44 1.86
C PRO A 149 -0.82 8.24 0.64
N PHE A 150 -0.51 7.23 -0.15
CA PHE A 150 -1.37 6.68 -1.20
C PHE A 150 -2.52 5.90 -0.57
N VAL A 151 -3.75 6.22 -0.93
CA VAL A 151 -4.95 5.60 -0.36
C VAL A 151 -5.60 4.66 -1.36
N THR A 152 -5.63 3.36 -1.03
CA THR A 152 -6.42 2.36 -1.73
C THR A 152 -7.72 2.12 -0.96
N LEU A 153 -8.87 2.44 -1.56
CA LEU A 153 -10.18 2.11 -1.01
C LEU A 153 -10.55 0.69 -1.43
N LYS A 154 -10.63 -0.21 -0.46
CA LYS A 154 -11.02 -1.60 -0.67
C LYS A 154 -12.42 -1.86 -0.14
N SER A 155 -13.26 -2.49 -0.93
CA SER A 155 -14.58 -2.97 -0.49
C SER A 155 -14.89 -4.37 -0.99
N ALA A 156 -15.74 -5.08 -0.22
CA ALA A 156 -16.32 -6.35 -0.62
C ALA A 156 -17.83 -6.14 -0.81
N LEU A 157 -18.31 -6.44 -2.00
CA LEU A 157 -19.65 -6.11 -2.46
C LEU A 157 -20.39 -7.35 -2.95
N THR A 158 -21.70 -7.34 -2.81
CA THR A 158 -22.58 -8.20 -3.60
C THR A 158 -22.59 -7.75 -5.07
N LEU A 159 -23.09 -8.56 -5.98
CA LEU A 159 -23.20 -8.22 -7.40
C LEU A 159 -24.05 -6.96 -7.64
N ASP A 160 -25.05 -6.71 -6.78
CA ASP A 160 -25.89 -5.52 -6.78
C ASP A 160 -25.31 -4.36 -5.91
N GLY A 161 -24.01 -4.39 -5.59
CA GLY A 161 -23.25 -3.28 -5.02
C GLY A 161 -23.49 -3.01 -3.53
N GLN A 162 -23.91 -4.00 -2.75
CA GLN A 162 -24.17 -3.84 -1.31
C GLN A 162 -23.02 -4.34 -0.45
N LEU A 163 -22.73 -3.65 0.66
CA LEU A 163 -21.72 -4.01 1.66
C LEU A 163 -22.21 -5.04 2.70
N ALA A 164 -23.47 -5.43 2.67
CA ALA A 164 -24.04 -6.40 3.59
C ALA A 164 -25.06 -7.30 2.89
N LEU A 165 -25.17 -8.53 3.38
CA LEU A 165 -26.26 -9.43 3.03
C LEU A 165 -27.43 -9.21 3.99
N PRO A 166 -28.70 -9.44 3.56
CA PRO A 166 -29.83 -9.41 4.46
C PRO A 166 -29.63 -10.45 5.57
N PRO A 167 -30.14 -10.19 6.81
CA PRO A 167 -30.11 -11.19 7.83
C PRO A 167 -30.92 -12.43 7.39
N GLU A 168 -30.33 -13.62 7.56
CA GLU A 168 -31.05 -14.86 7.26
C GLU A 168 -32.34 -14.92 8.10
N ARG A 169 -33.48 -14.96 7.44
CA ARG A 169 -34.74 -15.28 8.11
C ARG A 169 -34.68 -16.73 8.58
N SER A 170 -34.49 -16.95 9.87
CA SER A 170 -34.48 -18.28 10.45
C SER A 170 -35.89 -18.91 10.24
N LYS A 171 -36.03 -19.73 9.21
CA LYS A 171 -37.17 -20.63 9.02
C LYS A 171 -36.93 -21.90 9.85
N SER A 172 -36.85 -21.81 11.16
CA SER A 172 -36.89 -23.05 11.97
C SER A 172 -37.46 -22.79 13.37
N HIS A 173 -38.68 -23.24 13.56
CA HIS A 173 -39.18 -23.69 14.84
C HIS A 173 -38.44 -25.01 15.18
N GLY A 174 -37.35 -24.93 15.92
CA GLY A 174 -36.64 -26.13 16.34
C GLY A 174 -35.25 -25.81 16.89
N ARG A 175 -35.00 -26.29 18.12
CA ARG A 175 -33.69 -26.30 18.76
C ARG A 175 -32.63 -26.84 17.78
N SER A 176 -31.75 -26.03 17.31
CA SER A 176 -30.57 -26.50 16.59
C SER A 176 -29.43 -25.54 16.74
N SER A 177 -28.33 -26.09 17.16
CA SER A 177 -26.92 -25.68 17.16
C SER A 177 -26.63 -24.29 16.52
N LYS A 178 -26.04 -23.41 17.30
CA LYS A 178 -25.39 -22.15 16.91
C LYS A 178 -24.23 -22.41 15.94
N LYS A 179 -24.49 -22.89 14.73
CA LYS A 179 -23.56 -22.70 13.63
C LYS A 179 -23.76 -21.25 13.18
N LYS A 180 -22.91 -20.34 13.63
CA LYS A 180 -22.77 -19.00 13.07
C LYS A 180 -22.34 -19.21 11.61
N LEU A 181 -23.32 -19.31 10.69
CA LEU A 181 -23.01 -19.26 9.26
C LEU A 181 -22.29 -17.92 9.06
N SER A 182 -21.12 -17.98 8.46
CA SER A 182 -20.30 -16.83 8.23
C SER A 182 -21.03 -15.87 7.27
N ASN A 183 -21.45 -14.70 7.74
CA ASN A 183 -22.06 -13.64 6.92
C ASN A 183 -21.03 -12.99 5.96
N TRP A 184 -20.06 -13.76 5.49
CA TRP A 184 -19.07 -13.27 4.55
C TRP A 184 -19.69 -13.11 3.17
N ILE A 185 -19.52 -11.92 2.58
CA ILE A 185 -19.95 -11.64 1.21
C ILE A 185 -19.05 -12.41 0.24
N THR A 186 -17.74 -12.28 0.39
CA THR A 186 -16.73 -12.79 -0.53
C THR A 186 -16.16 -14.14 -0.12
N SER A 187 -15.51 -14.81 -1.05
CA SER A 187 -14.86 -16.10 -0.95
C SER A 187 -13.66 -16.10 0.01
N GLU A 188 -13.08 -17.26 0.24
CA GLU A 188 -11.88 -17.42 1.06
C GLU A 188 -10.65 -16.87 0.33
N GLU A 189 -10.58 -17.03 -0.98
CA GLU A 189 -9.52 -16.52 -1.85
C GLU A 189 -9.49 -15.00 -1.85
N SER A 190 -10.64 -14.33 -1.93
CA SER A 190 -10.75 -12.88 -1.79
C SER A 190 -10.29 -12.40 -0.42
N ARG A 191 -10.63 -13.13 0.65
CA ARG A 191 -10.15 -12.79 2.00
C ARG A 191 -8.65 -12.99 2.16
N ALA A 192 -8.07 -14.00 1.54
CA ALA A 192 -6.62 -14.20 1.50
C ALA A 192 -5.93 -13.02 0.79
N GLU A 193 -6.52 -12.53 -0.32
CA GLU A 193 -6.02 -11.34 -1.00
C GLU A 193 -6.07 -10.09 -0.11
N VAL A 194 -7.15 -9.88 0.66
CA VAL A 194 -7.22 -8.78 1.63
C VAL A 194 -6.08 -8.84 2.65
N HIS A 195 -5.66 -10.03 3.07
CA HIS A 195 -4.50 -10.18 3.96
C HIS A 195 -3.19 -9.81 3.27
N ARG A 196 -3.03 -10.15 1.96
CA ARG A 196 -1.88 -9.68 1.16
C ARG A 196 -1.88 -8.16 0.99
N MET A 197 -3.05 -7.55 0.73
CA MET A 197 -3.19 -6.09 0.66
C MET A 197 -2.83 -5.41 1.98
N ARG A 198 -3.22 -5.98 3.12
CA ARG A 198 -2.81 -5.47 4.44
C ARG A 198 -1.32 -5.63 4.68
N HIS A 199 -0.72 -6.72 4.18
CA HIS A 199 0.73 -6.90 4.24
C HIS A 199 1.46 -5.83 3.40
N ALA A 200 0.94 -5.49 2.23
CA ALA A 200 1.50 -4.48 1.35
C ALA A 200 1.34 -3.04 1.89
N ALA A 201 0.32 -2.79 2.72
CA ALA A 201 0.03 -1.46 3.24
C ALA A 201 0.83 -1.16 4.53
N ASP A 202 1.23 0.11 4.72
CA ASP A 202 1.80 0.58 5.99
C ASP A 202 0.73 0.76 7.07
N ALA A 203 -0.49 1.14 6.66
CA ALA A 203 -1.62 1.30 7.57
C ALA A 203 -2.92 0.79 6.98
N VAL A 204 -3.82 0.31 7.85
CA VAL A 204 -5.23 0.09 7.55
C VAL A 204 -6.07 1.13 8.28
N LEU A 205 -6.97 1.81 7.57
CA LEU A 205 -7.82 2.86 8.11
C LEU A 205 -9.28 2.46 8.07
N THR A 206 -9.99 2.67 9.20
CA THR A 206 -11.42 2.40 9.30
C THR A 206 -12.14 3.46 10.13
N GLY A 207 -13.47 3.45 10.09
CA GLY A 207 -14.31 4.26 10.96
C GLY A 207 -14.81 3.49 12.19
N ILE A 208 -15.16 4.21 13.25
CA ILE A 208 -15.69 3.63 14.49
C ILE A 208 -16.98 2.79 14.24
N GLY A 209 -17.73 3.10 13.19
CA GLY A 209 -18.92 2.32 12.82
C GLY A 209 -18.59 0.86 12.53
N THR A 210 -17.55 0.61 11.74
CA THR A 210 -17.05 -0.74 11.42
C THR A 210 -16.59 -1.47 12.70
N VAL A 211 -15.87 -0.76 13.58
CA VAL A 211 -15.41 -1.37 14.85
C VAL A 211 -16.58 -1.79 15.73
N LYS A 212 -17.63 -0.98 15.81
CA LYS A 212 -18.82 -1.28 16.63
C LYS A 212 -19.68 -2.41 16.09
N ILE A 213 -19.74 -2.56 14.74
CA ILE A 213 -20.59 -3.57 14.09
C ILE A 213 -19.87 -4.92 14.00
N ASP A 214 -18.63 -4.91 13.52
CA ASP A 214 -17.91 -6.11 13.13
C ASP A 214 -16.89 -6.59 14.19
N ASP A 215 -16.51 -5.72 15.12
CA ASP A 215 -15.47 -5.93 16.13
C ASP A 215 -14.20 -6.59 15.52
N PRO A 216 -13.63 -5.98 14.45
CA PRO A 216 -12.56 -6.58 13.68
C PRO A 216 -11.21 -6.48 14.39
N LEU A 217 -10.26 -7.35 14.03
CA LEU A 217 -8.85 -7.22 14.44
C LEU A 217 -8.06 -6.31 13.51
N LEU A 218 -8.38 -6.29 12.21
CA LEU A 218 -7.67 -5.57 11.14
C LEU A 218 -6.17 -5.87 11.06
N THR A 219 -5.78 -7.07 11.45
CA THR A 219 -4.40 -7.53 11.44
C THR A 219 -3.96 -8.05 10.08
N ASP A 220 -2.67 -7.93 9.80
CA ASP A 220 -2.00 -8.71 8.76
C ASP A 220 -1.88 -10.17 9.24
N ARG A 221 -2.29 -11.11 8.41
CA ARG A 221 -2.21 -12.56 8.68
C ARG A 221 -1.54 -13.30 7.53
N SER A 222 -0.73 -12.60 6.74
CA SER A 222 0.00 -13.22 5.63
C SER A 222 1.09 -14.19 6.09
N GLY A 223 1.60 -13.99 7.30
CA GLY A 223 2.77 -14.72 7.83
C GLY A 223 4.10 -14.28 7.20
N LEU A 224 4.08 -13.27 6.34
CA LEU A 224 5.26 -12.74 5.67
C LEU A 224 6.01 -11.75 6.59
N PRO A 225 7.33 -11.62 6.44
CA PRO A 225 8.12 -10.72 7.26
C PRO A 225 7.79 -9.24 6.98
N ARG A 226 7.71 -8.45 8.04
CA ARG A 226 7.50 -6.99 7.98
C ARG A 226 8.57 -6.29 8.79
N ARG A 227 8.96 -5.11 8.33
CA ARG A 227 9.87 -4.22 9.05
C ARG A 227 9.21 -3.60 10.28
N ARG A 228 7.96 -3.17 10.16
CA ARG A 228 7.17 -2.56 11.24
C ARG A 228 5.75 -3.12 11.25
N PRO A 229 5.07 -3.18 12.40
CA PRO A 229 3.68 -3.62 12.48
C PRO A 229 2.76 -2.81 11.55
N LEU A 230 1.70 -3.43 11.03
CA LEU A 230 0.64 -2.74 10.31
C LEU A 230 -0.04 -1.75 11.28
N LEU A 231 0.01 -0.45 10.97
CA LEU A 231 -0.67 0.55 11.78
C LEU A 231 -2.18 0.48 11.57
N ARG A 232 -2.94 0.23 12.65
CA ARG A 232 -4.41 0.15 12.62
C ARG A 232 -5.01 1.48 13.03
N VAL A 233 -5.55 2.24 12.08
CA VAL A 233 -6.04 3.61 12.26
C VAL A 233 -7.55 3.63 12.34
N ILE A 234 -8.10 4.27 13.38
CA ILE A 234 -9.54 4.36 13.63
C ILE A 234 -9.95 5.83 13.70
N LEU A 235 -10.93 6.21 12.89
CA LEU A 235 -11.58 7.52 12.98
C LEU A 235 -12.76 7.43 13.95
N ASP A 236 -12.61 8.01 15.15
CA ASP A 236 -13.61 8.00 16.21
C ASP A 236 -13.75 9.39 16.83
N TRP A 237 -14.51 10.26 16.15
CA TRP A 237 -14.73 11.64 16.56
C TRP A 237 -15.06 11.79 18.05
N GLY A 238 -16.01 11.01 18.55
CA GLY A 238 -16.47 11.05 19.94
C GLY A 238 -15.60 10.27 20.92
N LEU A 239 -14.54 9.61 20.46
CA LEU A 239 -13.73 8.67 21.23
C LEU A 239 -14.61 7.64 21.94
N THR A 240 -15.51 7.01 21.20
CA THR A 240 -16.54 6.08 21.69
C THR A 240 -16.13 4.61 21.66
N ILE A 241 -14.95 4.31 21.12
CA ILE A 241 -14.40 2.95 21.06
C ILE A 241 -14.39 2.31 22.46
N SER A 242 -14.79 1.05 22.51
CA SER A 242 -14.75 0.29 23.76
C SER A 242 -13.33 -0.16 24.08
N PRO A 243 -12.85 -0.03 25.32
CA PRO A 243 -11.58 -0.61 25.73
C PRO A 243 -11.61 -2.16 25.69
N TYR A 244 -12.79 -2.76 25.57
CA TYR A 244 -13.00 -4.21 25.45
C TYR A 244 -13.16 -4.68 24.01
N SER A 245 -13.13 -3.80 23.02
CA SER A 245 -13.14 -4.22 21.60
C SER A 245 -11.89 -5.03 21.28
N ARG A 246 -12.02 -5.99 20.36
CA ARG A 246 -10.91 -6.90 20.00
C ARG A 246 -9.69 -6.15 19.46
N ILE A 247 -9.90 -5.05 18.74
CA ILE A 247 -8.82 -4.23 18.19
C ILE A 247 -8.02 -3.55 19.31
N VAL A 248 -8.68 -3.08 20.39
CA VAL A 248 -8.01 -2.48 21.56
C VAL A 248 -7.32 -3.55 22.39
N GLN A 249 -8.00 -4.68 22.65
CA GLN A 249 -7.43 -5.79 23.44
C GLN A 249 -6.21 -6.45 22.77
N SER A 250 -6.08 -6.30 21.47
CA SER A 250 -4.94 -6.82 20.69
C SER A 250 -3.91 -5.73 20.31
N ALA A 251 -3.97 -4.56 20.95
CA ALA A 251 -3.05 -3.47 20.64
C ALA A 251 -1.65 -3.75 21.20
N GLU A 252 -0.64 -3.59 20.34
CA GLU A 252 0.78 -3.71 20.64
C GLU A 252 1.51 -2.41 20.23
N ASN A 253 0.95 -1.25 20.60
CA ASN A 253 1.36 0.09 20.13
C ASN A 253 1.23 0.30 18.60
N ASP A 254 0.36 -0.44 17.98
CA ASP A 254 0.05 -0.42 16.55
C ASP A 254 -1.38 0.05 16.24
N VAL A 255 -2.08 0.57 17.25
CA VAL A 255 -3.43 1.15 17.10
C VAL A 255 -3.39 2.65 17.35
N LEU A 256 -3.89 3.42 16.37
CA LEU A 256 -3.97 4.87 16.41
C LEU A 256 -5.43 5.30 16.25
N VAL A 257 -5.94 6.07 17.21
CA VAL A 257 -7.30 6.62 17.16
C VAL A 257 -7.26 8.12 16.97
N PHE A 258 -7.91 8.61 15.92
CA PHE A 258 -8.14 10.05 15.74
C PHE A 258 -9.46 10.45 16.39
N ALA A 259 -9.40 11.43 17.30
CA ALA A 259 -10.54 11.95 18.03
C ALA A 259 -10.62 13.48 17.94
N GLN A 260 -11.76 14.06 18.36
CA GLN A 260 -11.93 15.50 18.41
C GLN A 260 -10.97 16.18 19.41
N GLN A 261 -10.76 17.51 19.23
CA GLN A 261 -9.86 18.31 20.09
C GLN A 261 -10.23 18.24 21.57
N HIS A 262 -11.52 18.20 21.90
CA HIS A 262 -12.04 18.18 23.28
C HIS A 262 -12.38 16.77 23.75
N ALA A 263 -11.78 15.71 23.17
CA ALA A 263 -11.98 14.33 23.61
C ALA A 263 -11.62 14.18 25.10
N ASN A 264 -12.43 13.38 25.80
CA ASN A 264 -12.34 13.18 27.26
C ASN A 264 -10.98 12.59 27.66
N THR A 265 -10.21 13.34 28.44
CA THR A 265 -8.85 12.99 28.86
C THR A 265 -8.81 11.67 29.68
N ARG A 266 -9.85 11.36 30.46
CA ARG A 266 -9.90 10.09 31.21
C ARG A 266 -10.02 8.91 30.25
N ARG A 267 -10.84 9.02 29.19
CA ARG A 267 -10.95 8.00 28.15
C ARG A 267 -9.65 7.82 27.37
N ILE A 268 -8.98 8.93 27.01
CA ILE A 268 -7.66 8.90 26.37
C ILE A 268 -6.71 8.06 27.22
N ARG A 269 -6.52 8.41 28.50
CA ARG A 269 -5.64 7.68 29.41
C ARG A 269 -6.00 6.19 29.55
N THR A 270 -7.28 5.84 29.46
CA THR A 270 -7.71 4.44 29.50
C THR A 270 -7.25 3.67 28.27
N LEU A 271 -7.34 4.27 27.09
CA LEU A 271 -6.90 3.68 25.82
C LEU A 271 -5.38 3.61 25.73
N GLU A 272 -4.68 4.68 26.15
CA GLU A 272 -3.21 4.70 26.18
C GLU A 272 -2.63 3.60 27.08
N LYS A 273 -3.26 3.32 28.24
CA LYS A 273 -2.88 2.19 29.10
C LYS A 273 -3.08 0.83 28.43
N ALA A 274 -3.94 0.74 27.44
CA ALA A 274 -4.16 -0.45 26.63
C ALA A 274 -3.28 -0.52 25.38
N GLY A 275 -2.27 0.37 25.24
CA GLY A 275 -1.37 0.38 24.09
C GLY A 275 -1.95 1.06 22.84
N VAL A 276 -3.01 1.86 23.00
CA VAL A 276 -3.63 2.62 21.89
C VAL A 276 -3.19 4.08 21.96
N GLU A 277 -2.60 4.57 20.89
CA GLU A 277 -2.30 5.99 20.77
C GLU A 277 -3.56 6.78 20.36
N VAL A 278 -3.78 7.95 21.00
CA VAL A 278 -4.90 8.84 20.66
C VAL A 278 -4.38 10.20 20.20
N VAL A 279 -4.70 10.56 18.96
CA VAL A 279 -4.36 11.86 18.37
C VAL A 279 -5.60 12.73 18.26
N ARG A 280 -5.50 13.98 18.72
CA ARG A 280 -6.54 14.99 18.54
C ARG A 280 -6.42 15.58 17.15
N ALA A 281 -7.42 15.35 16.31
CA ALA A 281 -7.45 15.82 14.93
C ALA A 281 -8.23 17.14 14.80
N ALA A 282 -7.84 17.95 13.82
CA ALA A 282 -8.62 19.08 13.39
C ALA A 282 -9.98 18.61 12.86
N SER A 283 -11.00 19.45 13.04
CA SER A 283 -12.35 19.17 12.56
C SER A 283 -12.81 20.19 11.52
N ARG A 284 -13.67 19.74 10.64
CA ARG A 284 -14.42 20.58 9.75
C ARG A 284 -15.89 20.16 9.83
N ASN A 285 -16.81 21.10 10.12
CA ASN A 285 -18.25 20.81 10.25
C ASN A 285 -18.57 19.67 11.23
N GLY A 286 -17.86 19.57 12.35
CA GLY A 286 -18.11 18.54 13.35
C GLY A 286 -17.64 17.13 12.98
N GLN A 287 -16.83 17.00 11.93
CA GLN A 287 -16.23 15.73 11.51
C GLN A 287 -14.71 15.82 11.46
N ILE A 288 -14.02 14.69 11.57
CA ILE A 288 -12.58 14.62 11.42
C ILE A 288 -12.19 15.03 9.99
N HIS A 289 -11.24 15.95 9.88
CA HIS A 289 -10.73 16.41 8.59
C HIS A 289 -9.78 15.36 8.02
N LEU A 290 -10.20 14.63 6.99
CA LEU A 290 -9.47 13.49 6.44
C LEU A 290 -8.08 13.86 5.90
N GLU A 291 -7.94 15.04 5.27
CA GLU A 291 -6.62 15.51 4.82
C GLU A 291 -5.64 15.75 5.97
N ALA A 292 -6.12 16.20 7.14
CA ALA A 292 -5.29 16.37 8.32
C ALA A 292 -4.84 15.02 8.89
N VAL A 293 -5.70 13.99 8.80
CA VAL A 293 -5.34 12.60 9.14
C VAL A 293 -4.23 12.11 8.22
N LEU A 294 -4.38 12.28 6.90
CA LEU A 294 -3.35 11.85 5.94
C LEU A 294 -2.05 12.63 6.11
N ALA A 295 -2.11 13.93 6.41
CA ALA A 295 -0.92 14.73 6.69
C ALA A 295 -0.15 14.21 7.93
N GLU A 296 -0.86 13.86 9.00
CA GLU A 296 -0.26 13.25 10.19
C GLU A 296 0.34 11.88 9.88
N LEU A 297 -0.36 11.04 9.12
CA LEU A 297 0.17 9.74 8.69
C LEU A 297 1.41 9.89 7.79
N GLY A 298 1.39 10.83 6.85
CA GLY A 298 2.54 11.13 5.98
C GLY A 298 3.77 11.62 6.76
N ARG A 299 3.57 12.44 7.82
CA ARG A 299 4.63 12.88 8.74
C ARG A 299 5.26 11.72 9.52
N ARG A 300 4.50 10.63 9.73
CA ARG A 300 4.97 9.38 10.34
C ARG A 300 5.61 8.42 9.33
N GLU A 301 5.87 8.89 8.12
CA GLU A 301 6.40 8.07 7.03
C GLU A 301 5.52 6.84 6.73
N ILE A 302 4.19 6.99 6.83
CA ILE A 302 3.22 6.04 6.31
C ILE A 302 3.02 6.39 4.84
N LEU A 303 3.45 5.51 3.96
CA LEU A 303 3.40 5.71 2.51
C LEU A 303 2.08 5.24 1.91
N SER A 304 1.48 4.22 2.51
CA SER A 304 0.28 3.57 1.98
C SER A 304 -0.77 3.32 3.04
N VAL A 305 -2.03 3.57 2.68
CA VAL A 305 -3.21 3.35 3.51
C VAL A 305 -4.21 2.47 2.77
N LEU A 306 -4.56 1.33 3.36
CA LEU A 306 -5.70 0.53 2.94
C LEU A 306 -6.94 1.01 3.69
N LEU A 307 -7.86 1.68 2.99
CA LEU A 307 -9.13 2.13 3.55
C LEU A 307 -10.14 0.99 3.49
N GLU A 308 -10.48 0.42 4.64
CA GLU A 308 -11.51 -0.62 4.81
C GLU A 308 -12.64 -0.08 5.69
N ALA A 309 -13.70 0.45 5.09
CA ALA A 309 -14.73 1.17 5.83
C ALA A 309 -16.15 0.91 5.33
N GLY A 310 -17.10 1.40 6.09
CA GLY A 310 -18.51 1.41 5.71
C GLY A 310 -18.87 2.61 4.82
N PRO A 311 -20.14 2.69 4.39
CA PRO A 311 -20.59 3.61 3.33
C PRO A 311 -20.35 5.09 3.64
N THR A 312 -20.47 5.49 4.88
CA THR A 312 -20.28 6.90 5.29
C THR A 312 -18.83 7.35 5.09
N LEU A 313 -17.86 6.55 5.55
CA LEU A 313 -16.45 6.92 5.42
C LEU A 313 -15.96 6.74 3.98
N ASN A 314 -16.43 5.71 3.25
CA ASN A 314 -16.17 5.57 1.81
C ASN A 314 -16.62 6.82 1.06
N GLY A 315 -17.87 7.26 1.30
CA GLY A 315 -18.41 8.46 0.69
C GLY A 315 -17.63 9.72 1.04
N SER A 316 -17.29 9.90 2.31
CA SER A 316 -16.49 11.05 2.76
C SER A 316 -15.10 11.07 2.14
N ALA A 317 -14.44 9.93 2.00
CA ALA A 317 -13.11 9.81 1.39
C ALA A 317 -13.13 10.13 -0.12
N LEU A 318 -14.16 9.65 -0.82
CA LEU A 318 -14.35 9.95 -2.24
C LEU A 318 -14.68 11.44 -2.48
N LEU A 319 -15.56 12.03 -1.65
CA LEU A 319 -15.88 13.46 -1.72
C LEU A 319 -14.71 14.37 -1.38
N ALA A 320 -13.83 13.93 -0.49
CA ALA A 320 -12.61 14.65 -0.13
C ALA A 320 -11.50 14.51 -1.19
N GLY A 321 -11.65 13.65 -2.20
CA GLY A 321 -10.65 13.42 -3.25
C GLY A 321 -9.36 12.80 -2.73
N ILE A 322 -9.41 12.04 -1.63
CA ILE A 322 -8.21 11.48 -0.99
C ILE A 322 -7.90 10.04 -1.43
N VAL A 323 -8.71 9.46 -2.30
CA VAL A 323 -8.57 8.08 -2.78
C VAL A 323 -7.90 8.11 -4.15
N GLN A 324 -6.76 7.43 -4.30
CA GLN A 324 -6.07 7.29 -5.58
C GLN A 324 -6.50 6.02 -6.32
N LYS A 325 -6.79 4.94 -5.56
CA LYS A 325 -7.09 3.62 -6.14
C LYS A 325 -8.33 3.00 -5.49
N LEU A 326 -9.17 2.38 -6.31
CA LEU A 326 -10.26 1.50 -5.90
C LEU A 326 -9.84 0.04 -6.09
N PHE A 327 -10.15 -0.82 -5.11
CA PHE A 327 -10.04 -2.26 -5.23
C PHE A 327 -11.33 -2.91 -4.71
N LEU A 328 -12.23 -3.27 -5.61
CA LEU A 328 -13.60 -3.67 -5.31
C LEU A 328 -13.81 -5.14 -5.65
N PHE A 329 -14.05 -5.97 -4.64
CA PHE A 329 -14.45 -7.36 -4.82
C PHE A 329 -15.96 -7.46 -5.01
N TYR A 330 -16.41 -8.16 -6.05
CA TYR A 330 -17.81 -8.47 -6.31
C TYR A 330 -18.03 -9.98 -6.17
N ALA A 331 -18.81 -10.36 -5.18
CA ALA A 331 -19.25 -11.76 -5.03
C ALA A 331 -20.49 -12.04 -5.90
N PRO A 332 -20.66 -13.27 -6.44
CA PRO A 332 -21.83 -13.66 -7.22
C PRO A 332 -23.05 -13.90 -6.31
N LYS A 333 -23.37 -12.91 -5.49
CA LYS A 333 -24.50 -12.88 -4.56
C LYS A 333 -25.32 -11.61 -4.80
N ILE A 334 -26.62 -11.72 -4.66
CA ILE A 334 -27.56 -10.58 -4.74
C ILE A 334 -28.18 -10.39 -3.37
N SER A 335 -28.09 -9.17 -2.87
CA SER A 335 -28.65 -8.79 -1.58
C SER A 335 -30.15 -8.50 -1.69
N GLY A 336 -30.58 -7.88 -2.78
CA GLY A 336 -31.99 -7.54 -3.04
C GLY A 336 -32.55 -6.48 -2.11
N GLU A 337 -32.71 -6.81 -0.83
CA GLU A 337 -33.31 -5.90 0.18
C GLU A 337 -32.28 -5.17 1.06
N ALA A 338 -30.99 -5.51 1.03
CA ALA A 338 -30.00 -4.84 1.84
C ALA A 338 -29.82 -3.39 1.39
N ARG A 339 -29.72 -2.51 2.38
CA ARG A 339 -29.68 -1.06 2.15
C ARG A 339 -28.34 -0.47 2.66
N VAL A 340 -27.23 -1.18 2.40
CA VAL A 340 -25.90 -0.73 2.79
C VAL A 340 -25.09 -0.51 1.52
N PRO A 341 -25.22 0.66 0.87
CA PRO A 341 -24.55 0.95 -0.39
C PRO A 341 -23.04 1.01 -0.20
N PHE A 342 -22.28 0.89 -1.30
CA PHE A 342 -20.83 1.05 -1.32
C PHE A 342 -20.36 2.37 -0.68
N ALA A 343 -21.04 3.48 -0.99
CA ALA A 343 -20.72 4.82 -0.50
C ALA A 343 -21.97 5.68 -0.37
N ILE A 344 -21.99 6.55 0.65
CA ILE A 344 -22.99 7.62 0.81
C ILE A 344 -22.29 8.93 0.48
N ALA A 345 -22.46 9.41 -0.74
CA ALA A 345 -21.78 10.58 -1.26
C ALA A 345 -22.74 11.41 -2.17
N PRO A 346 -23.64 12.21 -1.59
CA PRO A 346 -24.54 13.05 -2.39
C PRO A 346 -23.76 13.97 -3.33
N ASN A 347 -24.20 14.03 -4.59
CA ASN A 347 -23.56 14.85 -5.63
C ASN A 347 -22.09 14.49 -5.94
N LEU A 348 -21.66 13.27 -5.64
CA LEU A 348 -20.31 12.81 -5.98
C LEU A 348 -20.07 12.92 -7.49
N LYS A 349 -18.98 13.59 -7.84
CA LYS A 349 -18.45 13.63 -9.21
C LYS A 349 -17.02 13.10 -9.17
N LEU A 350 -16.80 11.97 -9.78
CA LEU A 350 -15.46 11.39 -9.92
C LEU A 350 -14.94 11.65 -11.33
N PRO A 351 -13.61 11.77 -11.50
CA PRO A 351 -12.99 11.72 -12.82
C PRO A 351 -13.24 10.34 -13.47
N PRO A 352 -13.07 10.21 -14.79
CA PRO A 352 -13.05 8.90 -15.44
C PRO A 352 -12.02 8.00 -14.80
N LEU A 353 -12.42 6.76 -14.48
CA LEU A 353 -11.52 5.76 -13.93
C LEU A 353 -10.47 5.35 -14.96
N GLN A 354 -9.24 5.23 -14.53
CA GLN A 354 -8.08 4.90 -15.36
C GLN A 354 -7.52 3.52 -14.99
N LYS A 355 -6.70 2.93 -15.89
CA LYS A 355 -5.99 1.66 -15.67
C LYS A 355 -6.87 0.55 -15.10
N ASN A 356 -8.07 0.36 -15.68
CA ASN A 356 -9.02 -0.64 -15.19
C ASN A 356 -8.49 -2.05 -15.42
N ARG A 357 -8.37 -2.83 -14.34
CA ARG A 357 -7.97 -4.24 -14.37
C ARG A 357 -9.03 -5.09 -13.66
N THR A 358 -9.24 -6.31 -14.14
CA THR A 358 -10.10 -7.30 -13.51
C THR A 358 -9.30 -8.55 -13.16
N GLN A 359 -9.57 -9.12 -11.99
CA GLN A 359 -8.93 -10.35 -11.51
C GLN A 359 -9.98 -11.24 -10.87
N SER A 360 -9.82 -12.57 -11.00
CA SER A 360 -10.69 -13.54 -10.35
C SER A 360 -10.06 -14.10 -9.08
N PHE A 361 -10.85 -14.21 -8.02
CA PHE A 361 -10.48 -14.79 -6.72
C PHE A 361 -11.53 -15.84 -6.36
N GLY A 362 -11.30 -17.10 -6.76
CA GLY A 362 -12.32 -18.12 -6.69
C GLY A 362 -13.54 -17.72 -7.51
N PRO A 363 -14.76 -17.70 -6.92
CA PRO A 363 -15.98 -17.28 -7.62
C PRO A 363 -16.13 -15.74 -7.73
N ASP A 364 -15.33 -14.96 -7.02
CA ASP A 364 -15.44 -13.51 -6.98
C ASP A 364 -14.62 -12.85 -8.08
N ILE A 365 -15.06 -11.66 -8.50
CA ILE A 365 -14.30 -10.80 -9.42
C ILE A 365 -13.89 -9.55 -8.67
N ALA A 366 -12.62 -9.19 -8.73
CA ALA A 366 -12.14 -7.89 -8.27
C ALA A 366 -11.93 -6.93 -9.45
N ILE A 367 -12.30 -5.68 -9.24
CA ILE A 367 -12.03 -4.56 -10.14
C ILE A 367 -11.04 -3.63 -9.44
N GLU A 368 -9.89 -3.44 -10.07
CA GLU A 368 -8.91 -2.42 -9.72
C GLU A 368 -9.06 -1.25 -10.69
N ALA A 369 -9.12 -0.02 -10.16
CA ALA A 369 -9.25 1.18 -10.97
C ALA A 369 -8.62 2.39 -10.27
N TYR A 370 -8.04 3.31 -11.04
CA TYR A 370 -7.37 4.48 -10.52
C TYR A 370 -8.21 5.73 -10.72
N LEU A 371 -8.25 6.58 -9.70
CA LEU A 371 -8.87 7.92 -9.73
C LEU A 371 -7.84 8.99 -10.08
N GLU A 372 -6.55 8.72 -9.83
CA GLU A 372 -5.45 9.64 -10.04
C GLU A 372 -4.18 8.89 -10.48
N ASP A 373 -3.40 9.47 -11.37
CA ASP A 373 -2.06 9.01 -11.71
C ASP A 373 -1.02 9.80 -10.89
N VAL A 374 -0.42 9.15 -9.89
CA VAL A 374 0.53 9.79 -8.97
C VAL A 374 1.89 10.11 -9.59
N TYR A 375 2.13 9.69 -10.83
CA TYR A 375 3.34 9.99 -11.59
C TYR A 375 3.21 11.22 -12.51
N ARG A 376 2.02 11.80 -12.62
CA ARG A 376 1.72 13.01 -13.40
C ARG A 376 1.79 14.30 -12.62
#